data_ab397449ff9b16f9e86580138ce5d898
#
_entry.id   ab397449ff9b16f9e86580138ce5d898
#
_cell.length_a   1.000
_cell.length_b   1.000
_cell.length_c   1.000
_cell.angle_alpha   90.00
_cell.angle_beta   90.00
_cell.angle_gamma   90.00
#
_symmetry.space_group_name_H-M   'P 1'
#
loop_
_entity.id
_entity.type
_entity.pdbx_description
1 polymer ?
#
loop_
_entity_poly.entity_id
_entity_poly.type
_entity_poly.pdbx_seq_one_letter_code
_entity_poly.pdbx_strand_id
1 'polypeptide(L)'
;LLQPTFLCGYPASAQPLARPHRSAPGLIEAWDLIIAGVERGTGFSELIDPVIQRQVLEAQSLKAAGGDPEAMQLDEDFLRALEYGAPPMGGLGCGIDRLVMLFTGANIRETILFPHLKPEC
;
A
#
# COMPACT_ATOMS: atom_id res chain seq x y z
N LEU A 1 -14.11 8.76 11.73
CA LEU A 1 -15.05 8.19 10.75
C LEU A 1 -15.69 6.94 11.35
N LEU A 2 -16.97 7.01 11.72
CA LEU A 2 -17.70 5.88 12.31
C LEU A 2 -18.34 4.99 11.24
N GLN A 3 -18.79 5.59 10.14
CA GLN A 3 -19.36 4.87 9.01
C GLN A 3 -18.27 4.37 8.06
N PRO A 4 -18.51 3.28 7.31
CA PRO A 4 -17.63 2.86 6.22
C PRO A 4 -17.40 4.00 5.24
N THR A 5 -16.14 4.37 5.05
CA THR A 5 -15.76 5.54 4.25
C THR A 5 -14.53 5.21 3.41
N PHE A 6 -14.59 5.51 2.13
CA PHE A 6 -13.40 5.50 1.27
C PHE A 6 -12.70 6.87 1.35
N LEU A 7 -11.43 6.86 1.70
CA LEU A 7 -10.54 8.00 1.56
C LEU A 7 -9.84 7.89 0.20
N CYS A 8 -9.95 8.94 -0.60
CA CYS A 8 -9.38 9.00 -1.96
C CYS A 8 -8.65 10.32 -2.16
N GLY A 9 -7.94 10.47 -3.28
CA GLY A 9 -7.30 11.74 -3.65
C GLY A 9 -5.98 11.98 -2.91
N TYR A 10 -5.22 10.93 -2.68
CA TYR A 10 -3.90 11.03 -2.07
C TYR A 10 -2.92 11.79 -2.97
N PRO A 11 -2.06 12.66 -2.41
CA PRO A 11 -0.98 13.27 -3.17
C PRO A 11 0.05 12.21 -3.62
N ALA A 12 0.67 12.40 -4.76
CA ALA A 12 1.66 11.48 -5.32
C ALA A 12 2.86 11.23 -4.38
N SER A 13 3.16 12.17 -3.48
CA SER A 13 4.22 12.02 -2.48
C SER A 13 3.88 11.04 -1.37
N ALA A 14 2.60 10.74 -1.13
CA ALA A 14 2.16 9.82 -0.07
C ALA A 14 2.38 8.35 -0.44
N GLN A 15 2.13 7.99 -1.70
CA GLN A 15 2.33 6.62 -2.20
C GLN A 15 2.92 6.66 -3.62
N PRO A 16 4.23 6.85 -3.75
CA PRO A 16 4.87 7.06 -5.05
C PRO A 16 4.82 5.83 -5.98
N LEU A 17 4.52 4.65 -5.44
CA LEU A 17 4.42 3.40 -6.21
C LEU A 17 3.03 3.18 -6.82
N ALA A 18 2.03 4.00 -6.47
CA ALA A 18 0.73 3.97 -7.09
C ALA A 18 0.72 4.78 -8.41
N ARG A 19 -0.21 4.43 -9.30
CA ARG A 19 -0.34 5.11 -10.58
C ARG A 19 -0.76 6.57 -10.40
N PRO A 20 -0.11 7.53 -11.08
CA PRO A 20 -0.59 8.91 -11.13
C PRO A 20 -2.02 9.00 -11.63
N HIS A 21 -2.81 9.86 -11.02
CA HIS A 21 -4.22 10.03 -11.37
C HIS A 21 -4.37 10.57 -12.81
N ARG A 22 -5.17 9.87 -13.62
CA ARG A 22 -5.29 10.15 -15.08
C ARG A 22 -5.91 11.50 -15.42
N SER A 23 -6.65 12.13 -14.51
CA SER A 23 -7.37 13.40 -14.74
C SER A 23 -7.11 14.47 -13.66
N ALA A 24 -6.38 14.15 -12.59
CA ALA A 24 -6.09 15.08 -11.49
C ALA A 24 -4.58 15.12 -11.22
N PRO A 25 -3.82 16.01 -11.89
CA PRO A 25 -2.38 16.10 -11.71
C PRO A 25 -1.97 16.29 -10.23
N GLY A 26 -0.91 15.62 -9.82
CA GLY A 26 -0.40 15.67 -8.43
C GLY A 26 -1.06 14.68 -7.47
N LEU A 27 -2.14 14.02 -7.89
CA LEU A 27 -2.79 12.96 -7.13
C LEU A 27 -2.44 11.59 -7.70
N ILE A 28 -2.75 10.54 -6.94
CA ILE A 28 -2.66 9.13 -7.35
C ILE A 28 -4.03 8.46 -7.35
N GLU A 29 -4.15 7.39 -8.11
CA GLU A 29 -5.35 6.53 -8.13
C GLU A 29 -5.27 5.50 -7.00
N ALA A 30 -5.52 5.96 -5.77
CA ALA A 30 -5.51 5.13 -4.57
C ALA A 30 -6.68 5.46 -3.65
N TRP A 31 -7.04 4.49 -2.81
CA TRP A 31 -8.08 4.64 -1.80
C TRP A 31 -7.78 3.75 -0.60
N ASP A 32 -8.23 4.19 0.58
CA ASP A 32 -8.27 3.39 1.80
C ASP A 32 -9.71 3.25 2.29
N LEU A 33 -10.10 2.05 2.70
CA LEU A 33 -11.38 1.78 3.33
C LEU A 33 -11.25 1.88 4.84
N ILE A 34 -11.86 2.90 5.41
CA ILE A 34 -11.92 3.13 6.85
C ILE A 34 -13.29 2.68 7.39
N ILE A 35 -13.31 1.76 8.36
CA ILE A 35 -14.53 1.34 9.07
C ILE A 35 -14.27 1.41 10.57
N ALA A 36 -15.16 2.10 11.28
CA ALA A 36 -15.04 2.30 12.73
C ALA A 36 -13.67 2.91 13.14
N GLY A 37 -13.19 3.88 12.36
CA GLY A 37 -11.92 4.59 12.63
C GLY A 37 -10.65 3.81 12.31
N VAL A 38 -10.75 2.60 11.76
CA VAL A 38 -9.60 1.74 11.43
C VAL A 38 -9.60 1.42 9.94
N GLU A 39 -8.43 1.52 9.30
CA GLU A 39 -8.22 1.05 7.94
C GLU A 39 -8.42 -0.46 7.88
N ARG A 40 -9.27 -0.92 6.96
CA ARG A 40 -9.60 -2.33 6.74
C ARG A 40 -9.07 -2.87 5.43
N GLY A 41 -8.81 -1.97 4.49
CA GLY A 41 -8.24 -2.33 3.21
C GLY A 41 -7.76 -1.10 2.47
N THR A 42 -6.86 -1.32 1.54
CA THR A 42 -6.32 -0.31 0.62
C THR A 42 -6.38 -0.83 -0.80
N GLY A 43 -6.44 0.05 -1.76
CA GLY A 43 -6.37 -0.34 -3.16
C GLY A 43 -5.91 0.82 -4.03
N PHE A 44 -5.33 0.47 -5.16
CA PHE A 44 -4.83 1.46 -6.12
C PHE A 44 -4.78 0.89 -7.53
N SER A 45 -4.74 1.81 -8.50
CA SER A 45 -4.35 1.44 -9.85
C SER A 45 -2.84 1.21 -9.89
N GLU A 46 -2.44 0.08 -10.45
CA GLU A 46 -1.02 -0.28 -10.50
C GLU A 46 -0.24 0.64 -11.45
N LEU A 47 0.97 1.00 -11.04
CA LEU A 47 1.93 1.69 -11.88
C LEU A 47 2.58 0.66 -12.80
N ILE A 48 2.08 0.58 -14.04
CA ILE A 48 2.48 -0.43 -15.03
C ILE A 48 3.51 0.06 -16.05
N ASP A 49 3.80 1.36 -16.06
CA ASP A 49 4.82 1.94 -16.96
C ASP A 49 6.22 1.66 -16.39
N PRO A 50 7.05 0.83 -17.10
CA PRO A 50 8.36 0.45 -16.58
C PRO A 50 9.34 1.62 -16.48
N VAL A 51 9.19 2.65 -17.33
CA VAL A 51 10.06 3.84 -17.29
C VAL A 51 9.79 4.67 -16.04
N ILE A 52 8.51 4.94 -15.76
CA ILE A 52 8.09 5.67 -14.56
C ILE A 52 8.41 4.83 -13.31
N GLN A 53 8.14 3.53 -13.35
CA GLN A 53 8.43 2.62 -12.24
C GLN A 53 9.92 2.61 -11.88
N ARG A 54 10.81 2.58 -12.88
CA ARG A 54 12.27 2.68 -12.67
C ARG A 54 12.64 3.98 -11.94
N GLN A 55 12.17 5.12 -12.44
CA GLN A 55 12.45 6.43 -11.82
C GLN A 55 12.01 6.48 -10.37
N VAL A 56 10.84 5.91 -10.06
CA VAL A 56 10.31 5.85 -8.70
C VAL A 56 11.18 4.95 -7.80
N LEU A 57 11.55 3.76 -8.28
CA LEU A 57 12.40 2.82 -7.52
C LEU A 57 13.82 3.38 -7.30
N GLU A 58 14.39 4.06 -8.28
CA GLU A 58 15.69 4.75 -8.12
C GLU A 58 15.61 5.83 -7.02
N ALA A 59 14.54 6.65 -7.04
CA ALA A 59 14.32 7.65 -6.00
C ALA A 59 14.08 7.02 -4.61
N GLN A 60 13.38 5.89 -4.53
CA GLN A 60 13.20 5.12 -3.29
C GLN A 60 14.53 4.54 -2.79
N SER A 61 15.35 3.96 -3.68
CA SER A 61 16.67 3.41 -3.33
C SER A 61 17.59 4.46 -2.74
N LEU A 62 17.55 5.70 -3.23
CA LEU A 62 18.29 6.82 -2.64
C LEU A 62 17.82 7.15 -1.22
N LYS A 63 16.53 7.10 -0.95
CA LYS A 63 15.97 7.28 0.41
C LYS A 63 16.39 6.14 1.33
N ALA A 64 16.34 4.89 0.84
CA ALA A 64 16.80 3.72 1.58
C ALA A 64 18.27 3.85 1.97
N ALA A 65 19.14 4.31 1.07
CA ALA A 65 20.55 4.60 1.34
C ALA A 65 20.73 5.73 2.36
N GLY A 66 19.78 6.63 2.47
CA GLY A 66 19.71 7.69 3.49
C GLY A 66 19.18 7.22 4.86
N GLY A 67 18.83 5.92 5.00
CA GLY A 67 18.39 5.32 6.25
C GLY A 67 16.88 5.24 6.46
N ASP A 68 16.07 5.46 5.41
CA ASP A 68 14.63 5.24 5.45
C ASP A 68 14.32 3.73 5.39
N PRO A 69 13.83 3.10 6.49
CA PRO A 69 13.57 1.67 6.54
C PRO A 69 12.37 1.21 5.72
N GLU A 70 11.49 2.13 5.33
CA GLU A 70 10.29 1.83 4.54
C GLU A 70 10.52 2.00 3.03
N ALA A 71 11.67 2.57 2.63
CA ALA A 71 11.97 2.81 1.24
C ALA A 71 12.37 1.51 0.52
N MET A 72 11.81 1.33 -0.68
CA MET A 72 12.06 0.15 -1.50
C MET A 72 13.39 0.24 -2.25
N GLN A 73 13.98 -0.92 -2.52
CA GLN A 73 15.17 -1.04 -3.36
C GLN A 73 14.78 -1.23 -4.82
N LEU A 74 15.72 -0.90 -5.72
CA LEU A 74 15.57 -1.15 -7.15
C LEU A 74 15.51 -2.66 -7.42
N ASP A 75 14.48 -3.10 -8.12
CA ASP A 75 14.25 -4.49 -8.52
C ASP A 75 14.25 -4.59 -10.06
N GLU A 76 15.36 -5.03 -10.63
CA GLU A 76 15.55 -5.16 -12.07
C GLU A 76 14.71 -6.30 -12.68
N ASP A 77 14.46 -7.37 -11.92
CA ASP A 77 13.64 -8.47 -12.41
C ASP A 77 12.16 -8.08 -12.48
N PHE A 78 11.69 -7.30 -11.51
CA PHE A 78 10.34 -6.71 -11.55
C PHE A 78 10.19 -5.74 -12.72
N LEU A 79 11.15 -4.85 -12.95
CA LEU A 79 11.13 -3.94 -14.10
C LEU A 79 11.10 -4.67 -15.42
N ARG A 80 11.93 -5.70 -15.57
CA ARG A 80 11.93 -6.57 -16.74
C ARG A 80 10.58 -7.25 -16.97
N ALA A 81 9.92 -7.70 -15.90
CA ALA A 81 8.59 -8.27 -15.99
C ALA A 81 7.56 -7.25 -16.51
N LEU A 82 7.62 -5.99 -16.10
CA LEU A 82 6.77 -4.92 -16.62
C LEU A 82 7.02 -4.64 -18.10
N GLU A 83 8.29 -4.71 -18.54
CA GLU A 83 8.68 -4.50 -19.95
C GLU A 83 8.09 -5.54 -20.91
N TYR A 84 7.74 -6.74 -20.42
CA TYR A 84 7.01 -7.75 -21.21
C TYR A 84 5.55 -7.37 -21.48
N GLY A 85 5.06 -6.29 -20.87
CA GLY A 85 3.75 -5.73 -21.13
C GLY A 85 2.73 -6.04 -20.03
N ALA A 86 2.78 -5.32 -18.91
CA ALA A 86 1.75 -5.38 -17.89
C ALA A 86 0.43 -4.78 -18.41
N PRO A 87 -0.71 -5.48 -18.32
CA PRO A 87 -2.02 -4.93 -18.68
C PRO A 87 -2.46 -3.87 -17.67
N PRO A 88 -3.40 -2.99 -18.01
CA PRO A 88 -4.07 -2.14 -17.03
C PRO A 88 -4.68 -3.01 -15.92
N MET A 89 -4.29 -2.77 -14.66
CA MET A 89 -4.74 -3.57 -13.51
C MET A 89 -4.84 -2.70 -12.27
N GLY A 90 -5.56 -3.19 -11.27
CA GLY A 90 -5.62 -2.63 -9.93
C GLY A 90 -5.27 -3.67 -8.89
N GLY A 91 -4.69 -3.22 -7.80
CA GLY A 91 -4.37 -4.01 -6.62
C GLY A 91 -5.32 -3.71 -5.47
N LEU A 92 -5.58 -4.71 -4.63
CA LEU A 92 -6.35 -4.59 -3.40
C LEU A 92 -5.65 -5.38 -2.29
N GLY A 93 -5.40 -4.71 -1.17
CA GLY A 93 -4.99 -5.31 0.09
C GLY A 93 -6.12 -5.24 1.12
N CYS A 94 -6.41 -6.34 1.81
CA CYS A 94 -7.41 -6.40 2.87
C CYS A 94 -6.85 -7.11 4.09
N GLY A 95 -6.90 -6.44 5.25
CA GLY A 95 -6.42 -6.98 6.51
C GLY A 95 -7.42 -7.97 7.11
N ILE A 96 -7.22 -9.27 6.94
CA ILE A 96 -8.12 -10.31 7.44
C ILE A 96 -8.27 -10.23 8.95
N ASP A 97 -7.18 -10.09 9.71
CA ASP A 97 -7.24 -9.91 11.17
C ASP A 97 -8.06 -8.69 11.57
N ARG A 98 -7.88 -7.57 10.83
CA ARG A 98 -8.68 -6.35 11.05
C ARG A 98 -10.16 -6.55 10.74
N LEU A 99 -10.52 -7.40 9.77
CA LEU A 99 -11.91 -7.78 9.50
C LEU A 99 -12.47 -8.66 10.61
N VAL A 100 -11.70 -9.65 11.08
CA VAL A 100 -12.11 -10.49 12.23
C VAL A 100 -12.39 -9.62 13.46
N MET A 101 -11.51 -8.65 13.78
CA MET A 101 -11.75 -7.67 14.84
C MET A 101 -13.06 -6.91 14.66
N LEU A 102 -13.38 -6.52 13.42
CA LEU A 102 -14.62 -5.78 13.14
C LEU A 102 -15.88 -6.60 13.42
N PHE A 103 -15.87 -7.89 13.03
CA PHE A 103 -17.03 -8.77 13.18
C PHE A 103 -17.19 -9.32 14.59
N THR A 104 -16.10 -9.54 15.32
CA THR A 104 -16.10 -10.18 16.65
C THR A 104 -16.02 -9.20 17.81
N GLY A 105 -15.56 -7.96 17.55
CA GLY A 105 -15.22 -7.00 18.60
C GLY A 105 -13.93 -7.33 19.37
N ALA A 106 -13.21 -8.38 18.97
CA ALA A 106 -11.94 -8.80 19.58
C ALA A 106 -10.79 -7.82 19.23
N ASN A 107 -9.74 -7.80 20.05
CA ASN A 107 -8.52 -7.06 19.74
C ASN A 107 -7.60 -7.89 18.83
N ILE A 108 -6.59 -7.24 18.23
CA ILE A 108 -5.72 -7.90 17.24
C ILE A 108 -4.93 -9.08 17.82
N ARG A 109 -4.58 -9.07 19.11
CA ARG A 109 -3.86 -10.18 19.76
C ARG A 109 -4.73 -11.43 19.92
N GLU A 110 -6.04 -11.26 19.94
CA GLU A 110 -7.00 -12.36 20.03
C GLU A 110 -7.35 -12.93 18.65
N THR A 111 -7.10 -12.19 17.58
CA THR A 111 -7.34 -12.65 16.19
C THR A 111 -6.14 -13.39 15.61
N ILE A 112 -4.92 -13.09 16.06
CA ILE A 112 -3.69 -13.71 15.61
C ILE A 112 -3.48 -15.04 16.34
N LEU A 113 -3.29 -16.14 15.60
CA LEU A 113 -3.13 -17.49 16.16
C LEU A 113 -1.89 -17.62 17.07
N PHE A 114 -0.79 -16.96 16.72
CA PHE A 114 0.48 -16.98 17.46
C PHE A 114 1.00 -15.55 17.66
N PRO A 115 0.37 -14.77 18.56
CA PRO A 115 0.78 -13.39 18.79
C PRO A 115 2.16 -13.33 19.45
N HIS A 116 2.98 -12.35 19.05
CA HIS A 116 4.26 -12.10 19.70
C HIS A 116 4.01 -11.59 21.11
N LEU A 117 4.38 -12.40 22.10
CA LEU A 117 4.27 -12.04 23.52
C LEU A 117 5.60 -11.49 24.01
N LYS A 118 5.54 -10.54 24.97
CA LYS A 118 6.75 -10.09 25.66
C LYS A 118 7.31 -11.26 26.44
N PRO A 119 8.63 -11.54 26.39
CA PRO A 119 9.26 -12.57 27.23
C PRO A 119 8.90 -12.34 28.70
N GLU A 120 8.54 -13.40 29.42
CA GLU A 120 8.44 -13.35 30.87
C GLU A 120 9.83 -13.10 31.44
N CYS A 121 9.95 -12.08 32.31
CA CYS A 121 11.19 -11.75 33.01
C CYS A 121 11.38 -12.63 34.22
#